data_ab3c6bce2b0a3c019895048b9dc3bce6
#
_entry.id   ab3c6bce2b0a3c019895048b9dc3bce6
#
_cell.length_a   1.000
_cell.length_b   1.000
_cell.length_c   1.000
_cell.angle_alpha   90.00
_cell.angle_beta   90.00
_cell.angle_gamma   90.00
#
_symmetry.space_group_name_H-M   'P 1'
#
loop_
_entity.id
_entity.type
_entity.pdbx_description
1 polymer ?
#
loop_
_entity_poly.entity_id
_entity_poly.type
_entity_poly.pdbx_seq_one_letter_code
_entity_poly.pdbx_strand_id
1 'polypeptide(L)'
;MSLTSIICGIALLTIGEVGPQNMPDTIEPVESPFVMPLFERPVFPESTILVRMEQEGMSTKPIQEAIDSMSCRGGGTVVVPPGVWRTGRLILKSHVNLHLSEGAELRFSGNIIDYLPAVFTRDEGVELYSLGACLYADGQENIALTGKGKVVGPPTSCEIYKCNESMSSDKVIRKPLADRIYDGKNGEGVFLPKTFAPINCKNVFVEGVTFERGLYWNIVPQYCEHILIRGITVNSFGHGRTDGIDIDSSNDVLIEYCSLDCQDDCYTMKSGRGKDGLKVNRPTSNVVIRKSIALRGAGGIVCGTEIAGGVRNVYMYDCVFEGTDQAFRFKTRRPRGGFVENIYVERVRANVKRQALYCDMLGSARWVGELAQRYPAREITPLTPWFANISIHDVEITGCSTLVDVSALPEKPVKNSFFGNVKAHCDRIGKICDATKFSMKDVRIESCDTVMRIDNCDYASFFGFSNVTTGSSVKIEKTGGECRYLNVQTYPLVPVNYQSIRPGEVWLDTEGKPIQAHGFQVT
;
A
#
# COMPACT_ATOMS: atom_id res chain seq x y z
N MET A 1 16.93 -10.38 -44.59
CA MET A 1 16.02 -10.70 -43.48
C MET A 1 16.20 -9.63 -42.42
N SER A 2 15.22 -8.80 -42.25
CA SER A 2 15.23 -7.65 -41.34
C SER A 2 15.15 -8.16 -39.88
N LEU A 3 16.19 -7.93 -39.09
CA LEU A 3 16.13 -8.08 -37.64
C LEU A 3 15.39 -6.84 -37.09
N THR A 4 14.09 -6.99 -36.91
CA THR A 4 13.28 -6.05 -36.16
C THR A 4 13.75 -6.15 -34.72
N SER A 5 14.43 -5.12 -34.22
CA SER A 5 14.71 -4.94 -32.79
C SER A 5 13.40 -4.98 -32.05
N ILE A 6 13.19 -6.00 -31.25
CA ILE A 6 12.10 -6.07 -30.26
C ILE A 6 12.45 -5.03 -29.19
N ILE A 7 12.02 -3.79 -29.42
CA ILE A 7 11.83 -2.84 -28.34
C ILE A 7 10.58 -3.36 -27.63
N CYS A 8 10.76 -4.07 -26.53
CA CYS A 8 9.67 -4.39 -25.62
C CYS A 8 9.13 -3.05 -25.12
N GLY A 9 8.16 -2.50 -25.84
CA GLY A 9 7.46 -1.29 -25.43
C GLY A 9 6.66 -1.66 -24.18
N ILE A 10 6.90 -0.97 -23.06
CA ILE A 10 5.98 -1.01 -21.92
C ILE A 10 4.64 -0.61 -22.50
N ALA A 11 3.65 -1.52 -22.47
CA ALA A 11 2.30 -1.19 -22.87
C ALA A 11 1.79 -0.10 -21.92
N LEU A 12 1.35 1.03 -22.49
CA LEU A 12 0.83 2.17 -21.73
C LEU A 12 -0.51 1.78 -21.11
N LEU A 13 -0.52 1.43 -19.83
CA LEU A 13 -1.75 1.25 -19.07
C LEU A 13 -2.49 2.58 -18.95
N THR A 14 -3.79 2.56 -19.17
CA THR A 14 -4.66 3.71 -18.99
C THR A 14 -5.65 3.47 -17.86
N ILE A 15 -6.22 4.55 -17.30
CA ILE A 15 -7.31 4.43 -16.31
C ILE A 15 -8.49 3.64 -16.88
N GLY A 16 -8.73 3.73 -18.21
CA GLY A 16 -9.79 3.00 -18.88
C GLY A 16 -9.60 1.48 -18.94
N GLU A 17 -8.41 0.96 -18.68
CA GLU A 17 -8.07 -0.48 -18.75
C GLU A 17 -8.09 -1.18 -17.39
N VAL A 18 -8.14 -0.40 -16.30
CA VAL A 18 -8.09 -0.90 -14.91
C VAL A 18 -9.25 -0.35 -14.09
N GLY A 19 -9.47 -0.89 -12.89
CA GLY A 19 -10.50 -0.42 -11.97
C GLY A 19 -11.87 -1.09 -12.14
N PRO A 20 -12.86 -0.69 -11.33
CA PRO A 20 -14.13 -1.40 -11.15
C PRO A 20 -14.91 -1.64 -12.43
N GLN A 21 -14.87 -0.72 -13.38
CA GLN A 21 -15.59 -0.80 -14.65
C GLN A 21 -15.11 -1.93 -15.57
N ASN A 22 -13.91 -2.45 -15.34
CA ASN A 22 -13.30 -3.52 -16.15
C ASN A 22 -13.27 -4.86 -15.43
N MET A 23 -13.92 -4.96 -14.28
CA MET A 23 -13.91 -6.18 -13.48
C MET A 23 -14.69 -7.29 -14.19
N PRO A 24 -14.06 -8.43 -14.52
CA PRO A 24 -14.76 -9.58 -15.10
C PRO A 24 -15.55 -10.32 -14.02
N ASP A 25 -16.53 -11.11 -14.46
CA ASP A 25 -17.26 -12.00 -13.54
C ASP A 25 -16.37 -13.10 -12.96
N THR A 26 -15.40 -13.59 -13.72
CA THR A 26 -14.45 -14.61 -13.30
C THR A 26 -13.30 -14.00 -12.47
N ILE A 27 -12.77 -14.78 -11.53
CA ILE A 27 -11.53 -14.46 -10.82
C ILE A 27 -10.42 -15.25 -11.51
N GLU A 28 -9.54 -14.52 -12.20
CA GLU A 28 -8.39 -15.14 -12.86
C GLU A 28 -7.40 -15.68 -11.79
N PRO A 29 -6.78 -16.82 -12.02
CA PRO A 29 -5.72 -17.32 -11.15
C PRO A 29 -4.63 -16.27 -10.93
N VAL A 30 -4.03 -16.30 -9.75
CA VAL A 30 -2.94 -15.39 -9.39
C VAL A 30 -1.61 -16.02 -9.73
N GLU A 31 -0.90 -15.46 -10.70
CA GLU A 31 0.50 -15.79 -10.94
C GLU A 31 1.36 -14.80 -10.16
N SER A 32 2.10 -15.27 -9.16
CA SER A 32 2.92 -14.43 -8.28
C SER A 32 4.29 -15.05 -8.02
N PRO A 33 5.30 -14.24 -7.62
CA PRO A 33 6.63 -14.72 -7.26
C PRO A 33 6.67 -15.61 -6.00
N PHE A 34 5.54 -15.79 -5.35
CA PHE A 34 5.36 -16.62 -4.15
C PHE A 34 4.05 -17.41 -4.23
N VAL A 35 3.91 -18.42 -3.39
CA VAL A 35 2.71 -19.26 -3.41
C VAL A 35 1.50 -18.49 -2.88
N MET A 36 0.42 -18.50 -3.68
CA MET A 36 -0.89 -17.94 -3.31
C MET A 36 -1.94 -19.04 -3.33
N PRO A 37 -2.94 -18.99 -2.43
CA PRO A 37 -4.09 -19.88 -2.53
C PRO A 37 -4.96 -19.51 -3.74
N LEU A 38 -5.82 -20.42 -4.14
CA LEU A 38 -6.88 -20.13 -5.11
C LEU A 38 -7.92 -19.20 -4.46
N PHE A 39 -8.34 -18.18 -5.18
CA PHE A 39 -9.41 -17.27 -4.77
C PHE A 39 -10.68 -17.55 -5.58
N GLU A 40 -11.76 -17.77 -4.87
CA GLU A 40 -13.10 -17.95 -5.44
C GLU A 40 -14.11 -17.12 -4.66
N ARG A 41 -15.24 -16.79 -5.29
CA ARG A 41 -16.34 -16.18 -4.53
C ARG A 41 -16.86 -17.16 -3.50
N PRO A 42 -17.03 -16.76 -2.24
CA PRO A 42 -17.63 -17.64 -1.24
C PRO A 42 -19.08 -17.97 -1.61
N VAL A 43 -19.47 -19.20 -1.40
CA VAL A 43 -20.85 -19.68 -1.61
C VAL A 43 -21.60 -19.54 -0.29
N PHE A 44 -22.75 -18.89 -0.35
CA PHE A 44 -23.67 -18.74 0.77
C PHE A 44 -24.91 -19.62 0.53
N PRO A 45 -25.59 -20.09 1.59
CA PRO A 45 -26.90 -20.75 1.44
C PRO A 45 -27.91 -19.84 0.71
N GLU A 46 -28.83 -20.44 -0.04
CA GLU A 46 -29.82 -19.70 -0.85
C GLU A 46 -30.86 -18.90 -0.01
N SER A 47 -30.76 -18.95 1.32
CA SER A 47 -31.63 -18.21 2.23
C SER A 47 -31.43 -16.70 2.11
N THR A 48 -32.51 -15.95 2.02
CA THR A 48 -32.48 -14.49 1.89
C THR A 48 -33.43 -13.82 2.89
N ILE A 49 -32.94 -12.76 3.54
CA ILE A 49 -33.76 -11.85 4.36
C ILE A 49 -33.69 -10.47 3.71
N LEU A 50 -34.84 -9.94 3.29
CA LEU A 50 -34.96 -8.54 2.87
C LEU A 50 -35.23 -7.66 4.07
N VAL A 51 -34.32 -6.74 4.39
CA VAL A 51 -34.49 -5.79 5.49
C VAL A 51 -35.65 -4.85 5.19
N ARG A 52 -36.52 -4.62 6.17
CA ARG A 52 -37.62 -3.68 6.05
C ARG A 52 -37.27 -2.37 6.73
N MET A 53 -37.48 -1.26 6.04
CA MET A 53 -37.26 0.08 6.58
C MET A 53 -38.40 0.41 7.56
N GLU A 54 -38.01 0.78 8.76
CA GLU A 54 -38.98 1.39 9.71
C GLU A 54 -39.18 2.86 9.30
N GLN A 55 -40.41 3.39 9.53
CA GLN A 55 -40.80 4.69 8.96
C GLN A 55 -40.01 5.88 9.51
N GLU A 56 -39.48 5.77 10.77
CA GLU A 56 -38.63 6.81 11.37
C GLU A 56 -37.57 6.18 12.29
N GLY A 57 -36.36 6.76 12.33
CA GLY A 57 -35.31 6.42 13.30
C GLY A 57 -34.06 5.76 12.73
N MET A 58 -33.38 5.04 13.62
CA MET A 58 -32.17 4.29 13.32
C MET A 58 -32.50 2.87 12.85
N SER A 59 -31.91 2.48 11.74
CA SER A 59 -32.07 1.14 11.16
C SER A 59 -31.07 0.11 11.72
N THR A 60 -30.32 0.44 12.75
CA THR A 60 -29.33 -0.46 13.35
C THR A 60 -29.97 -1.76 13.79
N LYS A 61 -31.07 -1.67 14.54
CA LYS A 61 -31.77 -2.85 15.11
C LYS A 61 -32.30 -3.78 14.01
N PRO A 62 -33.13 -3.35 13.04
CA PRO A 62 -33.66 -4.24 12.03
C PRO A 62 -32.58 -4.87 11.13
N ILE A 63 -31.49 -4.15 10.83
CA ILE A 63 -30.40 -4.72 10.05
C ILE A 63 -29.63 -5.75 10.89
N GLN A 64 -29.32 -5.44 12.16
CA GLN A 64 -28.58 -6.35 13.03
C GLN A 64 -29.38 -7.62 13.32
N GLU A 65 -30.70 -7.52 13.60
CA GLU A 65 -31.57 -8.67 13.82
C GLU A 65 -31.66 -9.57 12.57
N ALA A 66 -31.64 -8.98 11.36
CA ALA A 66 -31.59 -9.75 10.13
C ALA A 66 -30.25 -10.50 9.99
N ILE A 67 -29.12 -9.87 10.30
CA ILE A 67 -27.78 -10.49 10.30
C ILE A 67 -27.73 -11.63 11.32
N ASP A 68 -28.15 -11.38 12.55
CA ASP A 68 -28.11 -12.37 13.63
C ASP A 68 -29.02 -13.56 13.34
N SER A 69 -30.24 -13.30 12.85
CA SER A 69 -31.19 -14.35 12.45
C SER A 69 -30.67 -15.19 11.28
N MET A 70 -30.03 -14.56 10.28
CA MET A 70 -29.47 -15.27 9.15
C MET A 70 -28.33 -16.18 9.58
N SER A 71 -27.41 -15.68 10.41
CA SER A 71 -26.30 -16.48 10.95
C SER A 71 -26.80 -17.67 11.78
N CYS A 72 -27.80 -17.45 12.67
CA CYS A 72 -28.41 -18.52 13.47
C CYS A 72 -29.09 -19.61 12.64
N ARG A 73 -29.52 -19.32 11.43
CA ARG A 73 -30.11 -20.28 10.48
C ARG A 73 -29.08 -21.03 9.62
N GLY A 74 -27.78 -20.81 9.88
CA GLY A 74 -26.70 -21.45 9.14
C GLY A 74 -26.16 -20.63 7.97
N GLY A 75 -26.63 -19.38 7.79
CA GLY A 75 -26.11 -18.44 6.81
C GLY A 75 -27.04 -18.11 5.65
N GLY A 76 -26.60 -17.24 4.77
CA GLY A 76 -27.33 -16.73 3.61
C GLY A 76 -27.09 -15.25 3.35
N THR A 77 -28.00 -14.62 2.64
CA THR A 77 -27.87 -13.21 2.23
C THR A 77 -28.88 -12.32 2.95
N VAL A 78 -28.39 -11.27 3.61
CA VAL A 78 -29.21 -10.16 4.12
C VAL A 78 -29.16 -9.03 3.11
N VAL A 79 -30.30 -8.73 2.49
CA VAL A 79 -30.43 -7.70 1.44
C VAL A 79 -30.93 -6.40 2.05
N VAL A 80 -30.14 -5.33 1.88
CA VAL A 80 -30.52 -3.96 2.16
C VAL A 80 -31.04 -3.32 0.88
N PRO A 81 -32.34 -3.03 0.75
CA PRO A 81 -32.91 -2.48 -0.49
C PRO A 81 -32.54 -1.00 -0.68
N PRO A 82 -32.82 -0.42 -1.88
CA PRO A 82 -32.59 1.00 -2.15
C PRO A 82 -33.19 1.92 -1.09
N GLY A 83 -32.47 2.99 -0.75
CA GLY A 83 -32.87 3.97 0.26
C GLY A 83 -31.75 4.34 1.21
N VAL A 84 -32.00 5.35 2.08
CA VAL A 84 -31.03 5.82 3.08
C VAL A 84 -31.30 5.16 4.42
N TRP A 85 -30.37 4.33 4.85
CA TRP A 85 -30.44 3.53 6.07
C TRP A 85 -29.52 4.14 7.13
N ARG A 86 -30.05 4.94 8.05
CA ARG A 86 -29.27 5.52 9.13
C ARG A 86 -28.98 4.46 10.18
N THR A 87 -27.72 4.25 10.50
CA THR A 87 -27.31 3.16 11.41
C THR A 87 -26.13 3.56 12.30
N GLY A 88 -26.05 2.91 13.46
CA GLY A 88 -24.83 2.80 14.27
C GLY A 88 -23.97 1.63 13.78
N ARG A 89 -23.05 1.17 14.64
CA ARG A 89 -22.21 0.00 14.33
C ARG A 89 -23.06 -1.23 14.03
N LEU A 90 -22.73 -1.90 12.91
CA LEU A 90 -23.25 -3.21 12.56
C LEU A 90 -22.18 -4.29 12.75
N ILE A 91 -22.56 -5.41 13.32
CA ILE A 91 -21.67 -6.55 13.59
C ILE A 91 -22.00 -7.67 12.64
N LEU A 92 -21.09 -7.94 11.69
CA LEU A 92 -21.22 -9.04 10.75
C LEU A 92 -20.98 -10.38 11.46
N LYS A 93 -21.69 -11.40 11.03
CA LYS A 93 -21.66 -12.75 11.58
C LYS A 93 -21.27 -13.78 10.52
N SER A 94 -20.77 -14.90 11.02
CA SER A 94 -20.33 -16.02 10.16
C SER A 94 -21.42 -16.49 9.20
N HIS A 95 -21.00 -16.82 8.00
CA HIS A 95 -21.82 -17.33 6.90
C HIS A 95 -22.88 -16.35 6.38
N VAL A 96 -22.72 -15.03 6.63
CA VAL A 96 -23.66 -14.00 6.17
C VAL A 96 -23.02 -13.10 5.14
N ASN A 97 -23.72 -12.95 4.01
CA ASN A 97 -23.48 -11.92 3.02
C ASN A 97 -24.40 -10.74 3.27
N LEU A 98 -23.85 -9.58 3.69
CA LEU A 98 -24.59 -8.32 3.73
C LEU A 98 -24.56 -7.71 2.34
N HIS A 99 -25.69 -7.78 1.63
CA HIS A 99 -25.82 -7.30 0.25
C HIS A 99 -26.51 -5.94 0.20
N LEU A 100 -25.78 -4.92 -0.29
CA LEU A 100 -26.33 -3.58 -0.51
C LEU A 100 -26.80 -3.45 -1.95
N SER A 101 -28.11 -3.42 -2.16
CA SER A 101 -28.69 -3.22 -3.49
C SER A 101 -28.24 -1.89 -4.09
N GLU A 102 -28.26 -1.78 -5.40
CA GLU A 102 -28.03 -0.50 -6.09
C GLU A 102 -29.01 0.56 -5.56
N GLY A 103 -28.50 1.74 -5.17
CA GLY A 103 -29.28 2.80 -4.51
C GLY A 103 -29.45 2.63 -3.00
N ALA A 104 -28.97 1.55 -2.39
CA ALA A 104 -28.89 1.43 -0.92
C ALA A 104 -27.73 2.26 -0.38
N GLU A 105 -27.97 3.00 0.70
CA GLU A 105 -26.96 3.80 1.39
C GLU A 105 -27.00 3.50 2.90
N LEU A 106 -25.97 2.83 3.45
CA LEU A 106 -25.76 2.71 4.89
C LEU A 106 -25.06 3.98 5.37
N ARG A 107 -25.82 4.86 6.04
CA ARG A 107 -25.31 6.13 6.56
C ARG A 107 -25.07 6.02 8.06
N PHE A 108 -23.79 6.00 8.44
CA PHE A 108 -23.38 5.78 9.82
C PHE A 108 -23.53 7.04 10.69
N SER A 109 -23.99 6.83 11.91
CA SER A 109 -24.13 7.86 12.94
C SER A 109 -22.76 8.36 13.42
N GLY A 110 -22.69 9.62 13.83
CA GLY A 110 -21.52 10.22 14.46
C GLY A 110 -21.61 10.28 16.00
N ASN A 111 -22.57 9.61 16.62
CA ASN A 111 -22.72 9.60 18.07
C ASN A 111 -22.00 8.40 18.71
N ILE A 112 -21.30 8.61 19.79
CA ILE A 112 -20.53 7.55 20.49
C ILE A 112 -21.44 6.41 20.95
N ILE A 113 -22.61 6.74 21.46
CA ILE A 113 -23.55 5.75 22.01
C ILE A 113 -23.97 4.67 20.99
N ASP A 114 -24.01 5.01 19.71
CA ASP A 114 -24.41 4.10 18.64
C ASP A 114 -23.31 3.07 18.27
N TYR A 115 -22.15 3.16 18.93
CA TYR A 115 -21.01 2.26 18.76
C TYR A 115 -20.65 1.49 20.04
N LEU A 116 -21.39 1.70 21.12
CA LEU A 116 -21.12 0.99 22.37
C LEU A 116 -21.84 -0.37 22.42
N PRO A 117 -21.30 -1.33 23.19
CA PRO A 117 -20.10 -1.24 24.03
C PRO A 117 -18.80 -1.14 23.23
N ALA A 118 -17.71 -0.67 23.88
CA ALA A 118 -16.38 -0.71 23.29
C ALA A 118 -15.98 -2.13 22.90
N VAL A 119 -15.32 -2.27 21.75
CA VAL A 119 -14.88 -3.56 21.21
C VAL A 119 -13.37 -3.59 21.01
N PHE A 120 -12.81 -4.79 20.98
CA PHE A 120 -11.40 -4.97 20.65
C PHE A 120 -11.10 -4.42 19.26
N THR A 121 -10.03 -3.66 19.15
CA THR A 121 -9.57 -3.08 17.89
C THR A 121 -8.07 -2.77 17.96
N ARG A 122 -7.52 -2.29 16.87
CA ARG A 122 -6.13 -1.86 16.79
C ARG A 122 -6.06 -0.50 16.15
N ASP A 123 -5.48 0.48 16.80
CA ASP A 123 -5.31 1.84 16.26
C ASP A 123 -3.83 2.13 16.02
N GLU A 124 -3.47 2.52 14.78
CA GLU A 124 -2.08 2.73 14.37
C GLU A 124 -1.11 1.64 14.88
N GLY A 125 -1.53 0.38 14.80
CA GLY A 125 -0.73 -0.77 15.22
C GLY A 125 -0.69 -1.05 16.72
N VAL A 126 -1.54 -0.40 17.54
CA VAL A 126 -1.66 -0.58 18.99
C VAL A 126 -3.02 -1.19 19.33
N GLU A 127 -3.03 -2.33 20.03
CA GLU A 127 -4.23 -3.00 20.48
C GLU A 127 -4.91 -2.23 21.63
N LEU A 128 -6.24 -2.12 21.56
CA LEU A 128 -7.07 -1.44 22.57
C LEU A 128 -8.57 -1.80 22.41
N TYR A 129 -9.41 -1.28 23.30
CA TYR A 129 -10.87 -1.36 23.19
C TYR A 129 -11.43 0.05 22.95
N SER A 130 -12.21 0.23 21.89
CA SER A 130 -12.89 1.49 21.57
C SER A 130 -14.05 1.27 20.60
N LEU A 131 -14.35 2.24 19.73
CA LEU A 131 -15.51 2.18 18.83
C LEU A 131 -15.37 1.15 17.69
N GLY A 132 -14.16 0.64 17.43
CA GLY A 132 -13.90 -0.41 16.45
C GLY A 132 -14.09 0.05 15.01
N ALA A 133 -15.23 -0.29 14.42
CA ALA A 133 -15.58 0.08 13.04
C ALA A 133 -17.08 0.31 12.87
N CYS A 134 -17.46 0.98 11.78
CA CYS A 134 -18.84 1.09 11.34
C CYS A 134 -19.44 -0.29 11.02
N LEU A 135 -18.76 -1.04 10.16
CA LEU A 135 -19.01 -2.45 9.88
C LEU A 135 -17.90 -3.26 10.54
N TYR A 136 -18.23 -4.02 11.55
CA TYR A 136 -17.31 -4.73 12.43
C TYR A 136 -17.56 -6.23 12.40
N ALA A 137 -16.54 -7.04 12.53
CA ALA A 137 -16.60 -8.46 12.79
C ALA A 137 -15.42 -8.88 13.66
N ASP A 138 -15.59 -9.85 14.55
CA ASP A 138 -14.50 -10.44 15.33
C ASP A 138 -14.67 -11.96 15.42
N GLY A 139 -13.62 -12.70 15.03
CA GLY A 139 -13.60 -14.15 15.07
C GLY A 139 -14.62 -14.84 14.15
N GLN A 140 -15.04 -14.20 13.07
CA GLN A 140 -16.05 -14.72 12.16
C GLN A 140 -15.40 -15.38 10.92
N GLU A 141 -16.16 -16.25 10.27
CA GLU A 141 -15.74 -16.89 9.04
C GLU A 141 -16.81 -16.81 7.94
N ASN A 142 -16.37 -16.82 6.68
CA ASN A 142 -17.25 -16.70 5.52
C ASN A 142 -18.19 -15.49 5.64
N ILE A 143 -17.62 -14.30 5.77
CA ILE A 143 -18.36 -13.04 5.83
C ILE A 143 -18.20 -12.28 4.51
N ALA A 144 -19.29 -11.68 4.05
CA ALA A 144 -19.25 -10.87 2.84
C ALA A 144 -19.98 -9.53 2.99
N LEU A 145 -19.49 -8.54 2.24
CA LEU A 145 -20.14 -7.27 1.97
C LEU A 145 -20.16 -7.06 0.46
N THR A 146 -21.35 -7.14 -0.15
CA THR A 146 -21.48 -7.16 -1.62
C THR A 146 -22.53 -6.18 -2.13
N GLY A 147 -22.58 -6.03 -3.44
CA GLY A 147 -23.58 -5.22 -4.14
C GLY A 147 -23.05 -3.90 -4.67
N LYS A 148 -23.96 -3.02 -5.13
CA LYS A 148 -23.64 -1.72 -5.72
C LYS A 148 -24.07 -0.54 -4.86
N GLY A 149 -24.41 -0.78 -3.61
CA GLY A 149 -24.77 0.25 -2.66
C GLY A 149 -23.57 0.97 -2.05
N LYS A 150 -23.84 1.85 -1.08
CA LYS A 150 -22.85 2.71 -0.45
C LYS A 150 -22.78 2.51 1.05
N VAL A 151 -21.57 2.60 1.57
CA VAL A 151 -21.23 2.71 3.00
C VAL A 151 -20.70 4.12 3.23
N VAL A 152 -21.42 4.92 3.99
CA VAL A 152 -21.13 6.35 4.17
C VAL A 152 -20.82 6.64 5.64
N GLY A 153 -19.59 7.07 5.90
CA GLY A 153 -19.13 7.45 7.23
C GLY A 153 -19.75 8.76 7.73
N PRO A 154 -19.70 9.03 9.04
CA PRO A 154 -20.21 10.27 9.62
C PRO A 154 -19.35 11.48 9.22
N PRO A 155 -19.89 12.71 9.34
CA PRO A 155 -19.14 13.92 9.05
C PRO A 155 -18.12 14.24 10.15
N THR A 156 -17.04 14.94 9.82
CA THR A 156 -16.01 15.38 10.78
C THR A 156 -16.51 16.38 11.84
N SER A 157 -17.69 16.93 11.67
CA SER A 157 -18.35 17.76 12.70
C SER A 157 -19.03 16.97 13.82
N CYS A 158 -19.04 15.63 13.76
CA CYS A 158 -19.73 14.75 14.70
C CYS A 158 -19.05 14.67 16.08
N GLU A 159 -19.78 14.10 17.05
CA GLU A 159 -19.32 13.88 18.42
C GLU A 159 -18.05 13.03 18.47
N ILE A 160 -18.05 11.88 17.75
CA ILE A 160 -16.93 10.94 17.72
C ILE A 160 -15.63 11.65 17.29
N TYR A 161 -15.68 12.46 16.24
CA TYR A 161 -14.49 13.15 15.73
C TYR A 161 -13.94 14.16 16.74
N LYS A 162 -14.81 14.92 17.40
CA LYS A 162 -14.42 15.88 18.44
C LYS A 162 -13.80 15.20 19.65
N CYS A 163 -14.35 14.06 20.10
CA CYS A 163 -13.83 13.29 21.24
C CYS A 163 -12.48 12.59 20.94
N ASN A 164 -12.08 12.49 19.68
CA ASN A 164 -10.78 11.92 19.29
C ASN A 164 -9.61 12.91 19.38
N GLU A 165 -9.81 14.22 19.41
CA GLU A 165 -8.75 15.24 19.26
C GLU A 165 -7.58 15.09 20.24
N SER A 166 -7.83 14.61 21.46
CA SER A 166 -6.78 14.40 22.49
C SER A 166 -6.14 13.01 22.47
N MET A 167 -6.62 12.11 21.62
CA MET A 167 -6.21 10.71 21.59
C MET A 167 -4.90 10.49 20.83
N SER A 168 -4.10 9.56 21.33
CA SER A 168 -2.83 9.19 20.72
C SER A 168 -2.41 7.77 21.09
N SER A 169 -2.15 6.93 20.10
CA SER A 169 -1.65 5.57 20.29
C SER A 169 -0.28 5.54 21.00
N ASP A 170 0.53 6.60 20.91
CA ASP A 170 1.81 6.73 21.64
C ASP A 170 1.63 6.84 23.15
N LYS A 171 0.51 7.37 23.62
CA LYS A 171 0.17 7.41 25.05
C LYS A 171 -0.40 6.07 25.51
N VAL A 172 -1.22 5.45 24.69
CA VAL A 172 -1.95 4.20 24.98
C VAL A 172 -1.01 3.02 25.10
N ILE A 173 -0.02 2.91 24.22
CA ILE A 173 0.93 1.78 24.18
C ILE A 173 1.70 1.56 25.48
N ARG A 174 1.74 2.55 26.37
CA ARG A 174 2.41 2.48 27.68
C ARG A 174 1.57 1.77 28.74
N LYS A 175 0.25 1.62 28.53
CA LYS A 175 -0.66 0.93 29.45
C LYS A 175 -0.73 -0.57 29.13
N PRO A 176 -1.02 -1.46 30.10
CA PRO A 176 -1.45 -2.83 29.82
C PRO A 176 -2.72 -2.86 28.96
N LEU A 177 -2.90 -3.89 28.11
CA LEU A 177 -4.07 -3.98 27.22
C LEU A 177 -5.41 -3.92 27.98
N ALA A 178 -5.49 -4.54 29.16
CA ALA A 178 -6.71 -4.53 29.97
C ALA A 178 -7.16 -3.12 30.41
N ASP A 179 -6.21 -2.16 30.46
CA ASP A 179 -6.47 -0.77 30.89
C ASP A 179 -6.67 0.17 29.70
N ARG A 180 -6.64 -0.35 28.45
CA ARG A 180 -6.79 0.44 27.23
C ARG A 180 -8.24 0.47 26.75
N ILE A 181 -9.16 0.93 27.59
CA ILE A 181 -10.59 1.03 27.26
C ILE A 181 -10.96 2.49 27.06
N TYR A 182 -11.45 2.83 25.88
CA TYR A 182 -11.77 4.20 25.45
C TYR A 182 -13.18 4.22 24.84
N ASP A 183 -14.17 4.42 25.69
CA ASP A 183 -15.60 4.36 25.36
C ASP A 183 -16.32 5.71 25.47
N GLY A 184 -15.57 6.80 25.67
CA GLY A 184 -16.13 8.14 25.81
C GLY A 184 -16.72 8.44 27.18
N LYS A 185 -16.57 7.54 28.16
CA LYS A 185 -17.06 7.75 29.53
C LYS A 185 -15.97 8.34 30.42
N ASN A 186 -16.39 8.92 31.55
CA ASN A 186 -15.48 9.44 32.59
C ASN A 186 -14.43 10.46 32.09
N GLY A 187 -14.77 11.23 31.04
CA GLY A 187 -13.86 12.22 30.46
C GLY A 187 -12.74 11.63 29.57
N GLU A 188 -12.75 10.33 29.33
CA GLU A 188 -11.86 9.70 28.37
C GLU A 188 -12.38 9.90 26.93
N GLY A 189 -11.47 10.08 25.97
CA GLY A 189 -11.82 10.18 24.55
C GLY A 189 -12.15 8.82 23.93
N VAL A 190 -12.37 8.82 22.62
CA VAL A 190 -12.57 7.61 21.81
C VAL A 190 -11.58 7.57 20.66
N PHE A 191 -11.25 6.38 20.17
CA PHE A 191 -10.56 6.21 18.90
C PHE A 191 -11.56 6.15 17.76
N LEU A 192 -11.21 6.76 16.62
CA LEU A 192 -12.08 6.83 15.46
C LEU A 192 -12.41 5.42 14.94
N PRO A 193 -13.67 5.14 14.63
CA PRO A 193 -14.05 3.89 14.02
C PRO A 193 -13.55 3.85 12.57
N LYS A 194 -13.02 2.70 12.14
CA LYS A 194 -12.78 2.38 10.74
C LYS A 194 -14.11 2.23 10.00
N THR A 195 -14.11 2.30 8.67
CA THR A 195 -15.38 2.11 7.95
C THR A 195 -15.75 0.63 7.90
N PHE A 196 -14.83 -0.25 7.53
CA PHE A 196 -15.01 -1.71 7.54
C PHE A 196 -13.75 -2.36 8.15
N ALA A 197 -13.90 -3.04 9.28
CA ALA A 197 -12.78 -3.73 9.92
C ALA A 197 -13.19 -5.08 10.52
N PRO A 198 -13.01 -6.17 9.76
CA PRO A 198 -13.03 -7.52 10.30
C PRO A 198 -11.73 -7.78 11.09
N ILE A 199 -11.84 -8.44 12.24
CA ILE A 199 -10.72 -8.80 13.11
C ILE A 199 -10.77 -10.32 13.36
N ASN A 200 -9.61 -11.00 13.31
CA ASN A 200 -9.53 -12.44 13.53
C ASN A 200 -10.47 -13.28 12.63
N CYS A 201 -10.79 -12.79 11.43
CA CYS A 201 -11.76 -13.42 10.54
C CYS A 201 -11.08 -14.26 9.46
N LYS A 202 -11.82 -15.26 8.94
CA LYS A 202 -11.40 -16.06 7.79
C LYS A 202 -12.40 -15.96 6.64
N ASN A 203 -11.90 -16.04 5.40
CA ASN A 203 -12.73 -15.96 4.20
C ASN A 203 -13.58 -14.68 4.19
N VAL A 204 -12.90 -13.54 4.09
CA VAL A 204 -13.51 -12.19 4.02
C VAL A 204 -13.67 -11.79 2.57
N PHE A 205 -14.89 -11.48 2.16
CA PHE A 205 -15.19 -11.10 0.78
C PHE A 205 -15.85 -9.72 0.69
N VAL A 206 -15.31 -8.84 -0.15
CA VAL A 206 -15.89 -7.51 -0.42
C VAL A 206 -15.94 -7.28 -1.93
N GLU A 207 -17.15 -7.03 -2.48
CA GLU A 207 -17.29 -6.83 -3.92
C GLU A 207 -18.31 -5.73 -4.28
N GLY A 208 -17.89 -4.78 -5.13
CA GLY A 208 -18.76 -3.84 -5.84
C GLY A 208 -19.22 -2.63 -5.04
N VAL A 209 -19.04 -2.62 -3.74
CA VAL A 209 -19.53 -1.58 -2.81
C VAL A 209 -18.69 -0.30 -2.90
N THR A 210 -19.34 0.86 -2.75
CA THR A 210 -18.68 2.17 -2.63
C THR A 210 -18.61 2.61 -1.18
N PHE A 211 -17.40 3.01 -0.73
CA PHE A 211 -17.15 3.59 0.59
C PHE A 211 -16.94 5.10 0.46
N GLU A 212 -17.66 5.87 1.23
CA GLU A 212 -17.60 7.34 1.17
C GLU A 212 -17.40 7.97 2.55
N ARG A 213 -16.56 9.00 2.63
CA ARG A 213 -16.38 9.83 3.83
C ARG A 213 -16.02 9.07 5.10
N GLY A 214 -15.11 8.12 5.05
CA GLY A 214 -14.60 7.51 6.27
C GLY A 214 -14.05 8.56 7.24
N LEU A 215 -14.25 8.36 8.55
CA LEU A 215 -13.60 9.21 9.58
C LEU A 215 -12.14 8.84 9.79
N TYR A 216 -11.77 7.63 9.41
CA TYR A 216 -10.47 7.04 9.60
C TYR A 216 -10.18 6.07 8.43
N TRP A 217 -9.25 5.15 8.57
CA TRP A 217 -8.95 4.12 7.59
C TRP A 217 -10.23 3.41 7.11
N ASN A 218 -10.37 3.23 5.81
CA ASN A 218 -11.64 2.75 5.28
C ASN A 218 -11.80 1.22 5.40
N ILE A 219 -10.94 0.43 4.79
CA ILE A 219 -11.06 -1.03 4.76
C ILE A 219 -9.83 -1.64 5.43
N VAL A 220 -10.03 -2.26 6.59
CA VAL A 220 -8.92 -2.66 7.48
C VAL A 220 -9.13 -4.06 8.04
N PRO A 221 -8.89 -5.11 7.24
CA PRO A 221 -8.80 -6.45 7.80
C PRO A 221 -7.60 -6.55 8.74
N GLN A 222 -7.86 -6.97 9.99
CA GLN A 222 -6.85 -7.11 11.03
C GLN A 222 -6.80 -8.56 11.51
N TYR A 223 -5.62 -9.18 11.50
CA TYR A 223 -5.49 -10.58 11.90
C TYR A 223 -6.36 -11.56 11.09
N CYS A 224 -6.69 -11.21 9.85
CA CYS A 224 -7.54 -12.00 8.98
C CYS A 224 -6.75 -12.90 8.05
N GLU A 225 -7.43 -13.90 7.48
CA GLU A 225 -6.87 -14.87 6.56
C GLU A 225 -7.83 -15.12 5.40
N HIS A 226 -7.28 -15.24 4.19
CA HIS A 226 -8.02 -15.48 2.95
C HIS A 226 -9.04 -14.36 2.66
N ILE A 227 -8.52 -13.24 2.14
CA ILE A 227 -9.26 -12.01 1.94
C ILE A 227 -9.34 -11.70 0.45
N LEU A 228 -10.55 -11.50 -0.05
CA LEU A 228 -10.80 -11.11 -1.43
C LEU A 228 -11.55 -9.77 -1.46
N ILE A 229 -10.91 -8.74 -2.02
CA ILE A 229 -11.49 -7.40 -2.20
C ILE A 229 -11.44 -7.05 -3.68
N ARG A 230 -12.59 -6.87 -4.31
CA ARG A 230 -12.64 -6.62 -5.74
C ARG A 230 -13.73 -5.65 -6.17
N GLY A 231 -13.46 -4.86 -7.21
CA GLY A 231 -14.44 -3.97 -7.83
C GLY A 231 -15.02 -2.89 -6.92
N ILE A 232 -14.33 -2.56 -5.82
CA ILE A 232 -14.80 -1.55 -4.88
C ILE A 232 -14.29 -0.16 -5.23
N THR A 233 -15.03 0.85 -4.77
CA THR A 233 -14.62 2.25 -4.86
C THR A 233 -14.52 2.86 -3.46
N VAL A 234 -13.44 3.61 -3.20
CA VAL A 234 -13.31 4.44 -1.98
C VAL A 234 -13.24 5.90 -2.40
N ASN A 235 -14.15 6.72 -1.88
CA ASN A 235 -14.22 8.17 -2.06
C ASN A 235 -14.14 8.84 -0.68
N SER A 236 -12.94 8.94 -0.12
CA SER A 236 -12.70 9.46 1.23
C SER A 236 -11.63 10.56 1.27
N PHE A 237 -11.50 11.32 0.21
CA PHE A 237 -10.67 12.52 0.20
C PHE A 237 -11.35 13.65 0.98
N GLY A 238 -10.59 14.42 1.79
CA GLY A 238 -11.12 15.59 2.49
C GLY A 238 -10.51 15.86 3.86
N HIS A 239 -10.02 14.86 4.57
CA HIS A 239 -9.28 15.05 5.82
C HIS A 239 -8.24 13.96 6.02
N GLY A 240 -7.20 14.22 6.83
CA GLY A 240 -6.09 13.28 7.07
C GLY A 240 -6.54 11.97 7.72
N ARG A 241 -5.72 10.93 7.58
CA ARG A 241 -5.94 9.56 8.09
C ARG A 241 -7.11 8.79 7.45
N THR A 242 -7.49 9.13 6.22
CA THR A 242 -8.47 8.36 5.45
C THR A 242 -7.76 7.49 4.43
N ASP A 243 -7.01 6.48 4.93
CA ASP A 243 -6.36 5.47 4.11
C ASP A 243 -7.43 4.63 3.37
N GLY A 244 -7.07 4.06 2.24
CA GLY A 244 -7.98 3.28 1.40
C GLY A 244 -8.19 1.86 1.91
N ILE A 245 -7.22 0.99 1.65
CA ILE A 245 -7.20 -0.41 2.10
C ILE A 245 -5.92 -0.63 2.88
N ASP A 246 -6.05 -0.99 4.15
CA ASP A 246 -4.95 -1.31 5.07
C ASP A 246 -4.99 -2.77 5.46
N ILE A 247 -4.11 -3.56 4.91
CA ILE A 247 -3.95 -4.96 5.32
C ILE A 247 -3.05 -5.00 6.55
N ASP A 248 -3.62 -5.32 7.72
CA ASP A 248 -2.90 -5.24 9.00
C ASP A 248 -2.78 -6.63 9.65
N SER A 249 -1.54 -7.14 9.72
CA SER A 249 -1.22 -8.47 10.28
C SER A 249 -2.09 -9.61 9.70
N SER A 250 -2.43 -9.52 8.42
CA SER A 250 -3.31 -10.43 7.71
C SER A 250 -2.58 -11.10 6.55
N ASN A 251 -3.06 -12.24 6.09
CA ASN A 251 -2.40 -13.02 5.06
C ASN A 251 -3.36 -13.59 4.00
N ASP A 252 -2.77 -13.96 2.85
CA ASP A 252 -3.48 -14.52 1.71
C ASP A 252 -4.57 -13.57 1.21
N VAL A 253 -4.13 -12.46 0.59
CA VAL A 253 -5.00 -11.35 0.20
C VAL A 253 -4.92 -11.12 -1.29
N LEU A 254 -6.08 -11.06 -1.95
CA LEU A 254 -6.22 -10.59 -3.32
C LEU A 254 -7.06 -9.30 -3.35
N ILE A 255 -6.47 -8.24 -3.91
CA ILE A 255 -7.13 -6.96 -4.18
C ILE A 255 -7.09 -6.73 -5.68
N GLU A 256 -8.27 -6.60 -6.30
CA GLU A 256 -8.31 -6.41 -7.76
C GLU A 256 -9.44 -5.48 -8.21
N TYR A 257 -9.19 -4.76 -9.31
CA TYR A 257 -10.17 -3.86 -9.94
C TYR A 257 -10.74 -2.80 -8.99
N CYS A 258 -9.97 -2.35 -8.01
CA CYS A 258 -10.38 -1.33 -7.05
C CYS A 258 -10.00 0.08 -7.50
N SER A 259 -10.76 1.09 -7.05
CA SER A 259 -10.45 2.50 -7.28
C SER A 259 -10.48 3.26 -5.96
N LEU A 260 -9.34 3.87 -5.59
CA LEU A 260 -9.17 4.53 -4.30
C LEU A 260 -8.85 6.02 -4.49
N ASP A 261 -9.68 6.87 -3.90
CA ASP A 261 -9.52 8.33 -3.81
C ASP A 261 -9.51 8.74 -2.34
N CYS A 262 -8.32 8.90 -1.78
CA CYS A 262 -8.08 9.02 -0.35
C CYS A 262 -7.31 10.31 -0.02
N GLN A 263 -7.23 10.67 1.26
CA GLN A 263 -6.36 11.76 1.72
C GLN A 263 -5.03 11.24 2.24
N ASP A 264 -4.96 9.98 2.71
CA ASP A 264 -3.74 9.33 3.16
C ASP A 264 -3.41 8.12 2.24
N ASP A 265 -2.76 7.09 2.70
CA ASP A 265 -2.22 5.99 1.90
C ASP A 265 -3.33 5.17 1.21
N CYS A 266 -3.15 4.76 -0.06
CA CYS A 266 -4.17 4.03 -0.81
C CYS A 266 -4.14 2.52 -0.52
N TYR A 267 -3.13 1.80 -1.00
CA TYR A 267 -2.96 0.35 -0.77
C TYR A 267 -1.83 0.13 0.24
N THR A 268 -2.17 -0.21 1.46
CA THR A 268 -1.23 -0.15 2.58
C THR A 268 -1.08 -1.49 3.30
N MET A 269 0.15 -1.87 3.61
CA MET A 269 0.49 -3.04 4.42
C MET A 269 1.04 -2.58 5.77
N LYS A 270 0.43 -3.07 6.84
CA LYS A 270 0.77 -2.79 8.24
C LYS A 270 0.84 -4.09 9.05
N SER A 271 1.56 -4.09 10.18
CA SER A 271 1.66 -5.27 11.06
C SER A 271 2.05 -4.93 12.49
N GLY A 272 1.47 -3.84 13.00
CA GLY A 272 1.69 -3.46 14.39
C GLY A 272 2.88 -2.55 14.65
N ARG A 273 2.97 -2.07 15.86
CA ARG A 273 3.83 -0.98 16.25
C ARG A 273 4.68 -1.29 17.47
N GLY A 274 6.00 -1.11 17.36
CA GLY A 274 6.93 -1.17 18.47
C GLY A 274 6.82 -2.48 19.27
N LYS A 275 6.91 -2.39 20.59
CA LYS A 275 6.87 -3.57 21.47
C LYS A 275 5.56 -4.35 21.39
N ASP A 276 4.41 -3.67 21.20
CA ASP A 276 3.10 -4.34 21.03
C ASP A 276 3.09 -5.20 19.76
N GLY A 277 3.50 -4.62 18.62
CA GLY A 277 3.56 -5.36 17.37
C GLY A 277 4.58 -6.49 17.37
N LEU A 278 5.74 -6.31 18.03
CA LEU A 278 6.73 -7.38 18.21
C LEU A 278 6.19 -8.52 19.09
N LYS A 279 5.40 -8.21 20.13
CA LYS A 279 4.77 -9.20 20.98
C LYS A 279 3.74 -10.04 20.23
N VAL A 280 2.92 -9.39 19.41
CA VAL A 280 1.94 -10.07 18.53
C VAL A 280 2.67 -10.92 17.48
N ASN A 281 3.77 -10.40 16.90
CA ASN A 281 4.65 -11.08 15.95
C ASN A 281 3.87 -11.77 14.80
N ARG A 282 2.88 -11.08 14.25
CA ARG A 282 2.08 -11.56 13.12
C ARG A 282 2.31 -10.66 11.92
N PRO A 283 2.97 -11.15 10.86
CA PRO A 283 3.23 -10.36 9.67
C PRO A 283 1.98 -10.15 8.82
N THR A 284 1.99 -9.12 7.99
CA THR A 284 1.20 -9.06 6.77
C THR A 284 1.97 -9.77 5.68
N SER A 285 1.34 -10.75 5.03
CA SER A 285 2.03 -11.58 4.04
C SER A 285 1.13 -12.10 2.93
N ASN A 286 1.74 -12.44 1.78
CA ASN A 286 1.06 -12.99 0.63
C ASN A 286 -0.09 -12.07 0.16
N VAL A 287 0.25 -10.84 -0.23
CA VAL A 287 -0.70 -9.83 -0.71
C VAL A 287 -0.48 -9.60 -2.19
N VAL A 288 -1.52 -9.77 -2.99
CA VAL A 288 -1.52 -9.44 -4.41
C VAL A 288 -2.50 -8.32 -4.69
N ILE A 289 -2.04 -7.28 -5.40
CA ILE A 289 -2.83 -6.13 -5.83
C ILE A 289 -2.69 -6.02 -7.34
N ARG A 290 -3.80 -6.04 -8.07
CA ARG A 290 -3.76 -5.98 -9.53
C ARG A 290 -4.91 -5.19 -10.14
N LYS A 291 -4.69 -4.66 -11.34
CA LYS A 291 -5.71 -4.00 -12.18
C LYS A 291 -6.50 -2.92 -11.44
N SER A 292 -5.82 -2.20 -10.58
CA SER A 292 -6.40 -1.28 -9.62
C SER A 292 -5.86 0.14 -9.79
N ILE A 293 -6.60 1.11 -9.27
CA ILE A 293 -6.32 2.55 -9.42
C ILE A 293 -6.11 3.18 -8.04
N ALA A 294 -5.11 4.07 -7.94
CA ALA A 294 -4.99 5.05 -6.87
C ALA A 294 -5.10 6.45 -7.48
N LEU A 295 -6.16 7.20 -7.17
CA LEU A 295 -6.38 8.53 -7.71
C LEU A 295 -5.66 9.58 -6.90
N ARG A 296 -6.06 9.81 -5.65
CA ARG A 296 -5.39 10.72 -4.71
C ARG A 296 -5.01 9.97 -3.45
N GLY A 297 -4.00 10.47 -2.75
CA GLY A 297 -3.53 9.90 -1.49
C GLY A 297 -2.07 10.21 -1.22
N ALA A 298 -1.59 9.85 -0.04
CA ALA A 298 -0.20 10.05 0.32
C ALA A 298 0.75 9.05 -0.36
N GLY A 299 0.27 7.84 -0.70
CA GLY A 299 1.04 6.85 -1.44
C GLY A 299 0.15 5.89 -2.22
N GLY A 300 0.62 5.43 -3.40
CA GLY A 300 -0.06 4.43 -4.22
C GLY A 300 0.00 3.05 -3.55
N ILE A 301 1.17 2.43 -3.51
CA ILE A 301 1.45 1.25 -2.68
C ILE A 301 2.36 1.66 -1.52
N VAL A 302 2.00 1.23 -0.31
CA VAL A 302 2.67 1.66 0.92
C VAL A 302 2.96 0.48 1.84
N CYS A 303 4.18 0.41 2.39
CA CYS A 303 4.49 -0.45 3.53
C CYS A 303 4.88 0.46 4.72
N GLY A 304 4.10 0.39 5.79
CA GLY A 304 4.40 1.16 7.00
C GLY A 304 3.45 2.30 7.35
N THR A 305 3.79 3.04 8.43
CA THR A 305 4.98 2.94 9.32
C THR A 305 4.92 1.80 10.34
N GLU A 306 3.77 1.21 10.59
CA GLU A 306 3.48 0.18 11.58
C GLU A 306 3.81 -1.20 11.00
N ILE A 307 5.07 -1.65 11.11
CA ILE A 307 5.55 -2.90 10.50
C ILE A 307 6.22 -3.85 11.52
N ALA A 308 5.94 -3.68 12.81
CA ALA A 308 6.66 -4.43 13.85
C ALA A 308 6.54 -5.96 13.72
N GLY A 309 5.41 -6.47 13.24
CA GLY A 309 5.24 -7.88 12.94
C GLY A 309 5.84 -8.35 11.61
N GLY A 310 6.33 -7.40 10.78
CA GLY A 310 6.87 -7.66 9.44
C GLY A 310 5.83 -7.54 8.32
N VAL A 311 6.32 -7.18 7.14
CA VAL A 311 5.57 -7.20 5.86
C VAL A 311 6.39 -7.99 4.86
N ARG A 312 5.81 -9.00 4.22
CA ARG A 312 6.53 -9.82 3.24
C ARG A 312 5.62 -10.38 2.15
N ASN A 313 6.23 -10.70 1.01
CA ASN A 313 5.53 -11.31 -0.10
C ASN A 313 4.35 -10.42 -0.55
N VAL A 314 4.65 -9.24 -1.07
CA VAL A 314 3.67 -8.30 -1.64
C VAL A 314 3.96 -8.17 -3.13
N TYR A 315 2.96 -8.36 -3.95
CA TYR A 315 3.08 -8.25 -5.40
C TYR A 315 1.99 -7.34 -5.95
N MET A 316 2.40 -6.27 -6.65
CA MET A 316 1.49 -5.36 -7.33
C MET A 316 1.81 -5.30 -8.81
N TYR A 317 0.79 -5.41 -9.66
CA TYR A 317 0.96 -5.33 -11.10
C TYR A 317 -0.28 -4.83 -11.84
N ASP A 318 -0.07 -4.32 -13.06
CA ASP A 318 -1.12 -3.78 -13.93
C ASP A 318 -1.97 -2.71 -13.22
N CYS A 319 -1.32 -1.75 -12.53
CA CYS A 319 -1.98 -0.71 -11.76
C CYS A 319 -1.67 0.69 -12.28
N VAL A 320 -2.57 1.64 -11.97
CA VAL A 320 -2.41 3.06 -12.34
C VAL A 320 -2.51 3.94 -11.11
N PHE A 321 -1.53 4.83 -10.92
CA PHE A 321 -1.56 5.87 -9.88
C PHE A 321 -1.66 7.24 -10.54
N GLU A 322 -2.71 8.00 -10.20
CA GLU A 322 -2.99 9.30 -10.83
C GLU A 322 -3.27 10.38 -9.79
N GLY A 323 -2.21 11.03 -9.32
CA GLY A 323 -2.30 12.16 -8.40
C GLY A 323 -2.03 11.85 -6.93
N THR A 324 -1.48 10.69 -6.57
CA THR A 324 -0.93 10.43 -5.24
C THR A 324 0.32 11.27 -4.99
N ASP A 325 0.71 11.45 -3.72
CA ASP A 325 1.95 12.17 -3.41
C ASP A 325 3.17 11.32 -3.80
N GLN A 326 3.21 10.03 -3.42
CA GLN A 326 4.24 9.08 -3.83
C GLN A 326 3.63 7.90 -4.59
N ALA A 327 4.41 7.25 -5.47
CA ALA A 327 3.97 6.02 -6.10
C ALA A 327 4.28 4.80 -5.22
N PHE A 328 5.54 4.55 -4.93
CA PHE A 328 6.06 3.42 -4.17
C PHE A 328 6.65 3.94 -2.85
N ARG A 329 5.92 3.74 -1.75
CA ARG A 329 6.20 4.36 -0.46
C ARG A 329 6.54 3.32 0.59
N PHE A 330 7.81 3.26 1.02
CA PHE A 330 8.30 2.39 2.09
C PHE A 330 8.72 3.26 3.27
N LYS A 331 8.04 3.16 4.39
CA LYS A 331 8.28 4.07 5.51
C LYS A 331 8.25 3.35 6.84
N THR A 332 9.18 3.72 7.70
CA THR A 332 9.20 3.32 9.12
C THR A 332 10.02 4.32 9.90
N ARG A 333 10.41 4.01 11.12
CA ARG A 333 11.30 4.82 11.94
C ARG A 333 11.80 4.05 13.15
N ARG A 334 12.93 4.47 13.69
CA ARG A 334 13.31 4.04 15.03
C ARG A 334 12.25 4.50 16.06
N PRO A 335 11.86 3.78 17.07
CA PRO A 335 12.01 2.36 17.37
C PRO A 335 10.72 1.55 17.05
N ARG A 336 10.30 1.54 15.79
CA ARG A 336 9.08 0.82 15.36
C ARG A 336 9.27 -0.68 15.31
N GLY A 337 10.48 -1.16 14.96
CA GLY A 337 10.79 -2.57 14.78
C GLY A 337 10.26 -3.14 13.47
N GLY A 338 10.44 -4.45 13.27
CA GLY A 338 9.92 -5.19 12.14
C GLY A 338 10.71 -5.05 10.84
N PHE A 339 10.08 -5.44 9.75
CA PHE A 339 10.74 -5.49 8.46
C PHE A 339 9.78 -5.37 7.28
N VAL A 340 10.36 -5.04 6.12
CA VAL A 340 9.71 -5.16 4.80
C VAL A 340 10.63 -5.97 3.90
N GLU A 341 10.12 -7.07 3.35
CA GLU A 341 10.91 -7.92 2.45
C GLU A 341 10.07 -8.57 1.34
N ASN A 342 10.72 -8.92 0.22
CA ASN A 342 10.10 -9.59 -0.91
C ASN A 342 8.90 -8.79 -1.46
N ILE A 343 9.16 -7.56 -1.85
CA ILE A 343 8.18 -6.67 -2.47
C ILE A 343 8.45 -6.62 -3.96
N TYR A 344 7.42 -6.88 -4.76
CA TYR A 344 7.49 -6.93 -6.20
C TYR A 344 6.45 -5.98 -6.79
N VAL A 345 6.89 -5.08 -7.65
CA VAL A 345 6.00 -4.15 -8.37
C VAL A 345 6.39 -4.14 -9.84
N GLU A 346 5.43 -4.36 -10.71
CA GLU A 346 5.67 -4.31 -12.16
C GLU A 346 4.45 -3.84 -12.95
N ARG A 347 4.70 -3.36 -14.16
CA ARG A 347 3.68 -2.86 -15.06
C ARG A 347 2.74 -1.85 -14.40
N VAL A 348 3.35 -0.80 -13.82
CA VAL A 348 2.63 0.30 -13.19
C VAL A 348 2.88 1.58 -13.97
N ARG A 349 1.82 2.31 -14.27
CA ARG A 349 1.89 3.69 -14.73
C ARG A 349 1.58 4.64 -13.56
N ALA A 350 2.42 5.65 -13.34
CA ALA A 350 2.23 6.57 -12.24
C ALA A 350 2.46 8.03 -12.66
N ASN A 351 1.55 8.90 -12.24
CA ASN A 351 1.68 10.34 -12.27
C ASN A 351 1.52 10.85 -10.84
N VAL A 352 2.60 11.29 -10.21
CA VAL A 352 2.63 11.60 -8.77
C VAL A 352 3.20 12.99 -8.50
N LYS A 353 2.81 13.57 -7.38
CA LYS A 353 3.19 14.96 -7.08
C LYS A 353 4.61 15.10 -6.53
N ARG A 354 5.11 14.08 -5.84
CA ARG A 354 6.38 14.16 -5.09
C ARG A 354 7.38 13.13 -5.56
N GLN A 355 7.51 11.99 -4.90
CA GLN A 355 8.51 10.97 -5.24
C GLN A 355 7.88 9.78 -5.93
N ALA A 356 8.56 9.25 -6.98
CA ALA A 356 8.16 7.96 -7.52
C ALA A 356 8.56 6.83 -6.57
N LEU A 357 9.84 6.67 -6.24
CA LEU A 357 10.30 5.76 -5.19
C LEU A 357 10.68 6.56 -3.94
N TYR A 358 9.98 6.32 -2.85
CA TYR A 358 10.24 6.92 -1.55
C TYR A 358 10.47 5.86 -0.49
N CYS A 359 11.66 5.87 0.12
CA CYS A 359 12.01 5.00 1.23
C CYS A 359 12.53 5.87 2.38
N ASP A 360 11.79 5.95 3.50
CA ASP A 360 12.18 6.70 4.68
C ASP A 360 12.14 5.81 5.93
N MET A 361 13.32 5.56 6.50
CA MET A 361 13.48 4.81 7.75
C MET A 361 13.89 5.70 8.94
N LEU A 362 14.00 6.99 8.73
CA LEU A 362 14.38 7.97 9.75
C LEU A 362 13.16 8.62 10.40
N GLY A 363 12.13 8.92 9.59
CA GLY A 363 10.98 9.71 10.02
C GLY A 363 11.34 11.17 10.26
N SER A 364 10.63 11.85 11.13
CA SER A 364 10.89 13.25 11.45
C SER A 364 11.07 13.48 12.95
N ALA A 365 11.81 14.55 13.30
CA ALA A 365 12.03 14.94 14.68
C ALA A 365 10.73 15.24 15.44
N ARG A 366 9.67 15.64 14.74
CA ARG A 366 8.33 15.81 15.32
C ARG A 366 7.81 14.54 16.01
N TRP A 367 8.14 13.36 15.47
CA TRP A 367 7.62 12.08 15.94
C TRP A 367 8.57 11.29 16.82
N VAL A 368 9.87 11.38 16.54
CA VAL A 368 10.89 10.55 17.20
C VAL A 368 12.08 11.34 17.74
N GLY A 369 11.99 12.68 17.77
CA GLY A 369 13.04 13.54 18.32
C GLY A 369 14.40 13.30 17.64
N GLU A 370 15.44 13.13 18.44
CA GLU A 370 16.79 12.88 17.98
C GLU A 370 16.98 11.55 17.22
N LEU A 371 16.06 10.58 17.39
CA LEU A 371 16.12 9.32 16.65
C LEU A 371 15.88 9.49 15.13
N ALA A 372 15.33 10.65 14.69
CA ALA A 372 15.23 11.01 13.29
C ALA A 372 16.58 11.42 12.68
N GLN A 373 17.59 11.71 13.48
CA GLN A 373 18.93 12.02 12.98
C GLN A 373 19.58 10.77 12.39
N ARG A 374 20.12 10.89 11.19
CA ARG A 374 20.81 9.79 10.52
C ARG A 374 22.01 9.31 11.32
N TYR A 375 22.84 10.22 11.82
CA TYR A 375 24.03 9.97 12.61
C TYR A 375 23.93 10.52 14.04
N PRO A 376 24.67 9.95 15.01
CA PRO A 376 25.49 8.74 14.87
C PRO A 376 24.63 7.49 14.60
N ALA A 377 25.24 6.46 13.99
CA ALA A 377 24.62 5.13 13.87
C ALA A 377 24.27 4.61 15.28
N ARG A 378 23.12 3.93 15.39
CA ARG A 378 22.61 3.45 16.67
C ARG A 378 22.88 1.96 16.86
N GLU A 379 22.85 1.50 18.10
CA GLU A 379 22.88 0.07 18.40
C GLU A 379 21.68 -0.65 17.75
N ILE A 380 21.94 -1.82 17.17
CA ILE A 380 20.89 -2.66 16.58
C ILE A 380 20.15 -3.41 17.69
N THR A 381 18.86 -3.21 17.77
CA THR A 381 17.95 -3.85 18.73
C THR A 381 16.81 -4.54 17.99
N PRO A 382 15.96 -5.34 18.65
CA PRO A 382 14.74 -5.87 18.05
C PRO A 382 13.78 -4.78 17.53
N LEU A 383 13.94 -3.54 17.99
CA LEU A 383 13.18 -2.38 17.54
C LEU A 383 13.85 -1.62 16.38
N THR A 384 14.99 -2.09 15.88
CA THR A 384 15.62 -1.53 14.68
C THR A 384 15.00 -2.15 13.44
N PRO A 385 14.22 -1.40 12.66
CA PRO A 385 13.57 -1.94 11.46
C PRO A 385 14.58 -2.15 10.33
N TRP A 386 14.19 -2.99 9.34
CA TRP A 386 14.99 -3.20 8.14
C TRP A 386 14.15 -3.47 6.89
N PHE A 387 14.70 -3.13 5.72
CA PHE A 387 14.09 -3.36 4.41
C PHE A 387 15.04 -4.16 3.52
N ALA A 388 14.48 -5.11 2.76
CA ALA A 388 15.26 -5.90 1.81
C ALA A 388 14.40 -6.46 0.66
N ASN A 389 15.06 -6.84 -0.44
CA ASN A 389 14.44 -7.55 -1.57
C ASN A 389 13.22 -6.79 -2.14
N ILE A 390 13.41 -5.51 -2.46
CA ILE A 390 12.40 -4.67 -3.11
C ILE A 390 12.72 -4.60 -4.59
N SER A 391 11.85 -5.13 -5.44
CA SER A 391 12.00 -5.13 -6.90
C SER A 391 10.87 -4.36 -7.55
N ILE A 392 11.21 -3.28 -8.24
CA ILE A 392 10.28 -2.43 -8.98
C ILE A 392 10.78 -2.32 -10.41
N HIS A 393 10.00 -2.78 -11.37
CA HIS A 393 10.40 -2.75 -12.77
C HIS A 393 9.21 -2.65 -13.75
N ASP A 394 9.51 -2.41 -15.01
CA ASP A 394 8.52 -2.22 -16.05
C ASP A 394 7.53 -1.10 -15.71
N VAL A 395 8.05 0.07 -15.32
CA VAL A 395 7.27 1.18 -14.78
C VAL A 395 7.38 2.41 -15.66
N GLU A 396 6.26 3.08 -15.86
CA GLU A 396 6.19 4.39 -16.50
C GLU A 396 5.78 5.47 -15.50
N ILE A 397 6.67 6.41 -15.24
CA ILE A 397 6.41 7.59 -14.40
C ILE A 397 6.19 8.79 -15.32
N THR A 398 4.93 9.15 -15.56
CA THR A 398 4.58 10.24 -16.48
C THR A 398 4.79 11.63 -15.86
N GLY A 399 4.98 11.72 -14.54
CA GLY A 399 5.35 12.93 -13.81
C GLY A 399 5.68 12.65 -12.36
N CYS A 400 6.77 13.27 -11.85
CA CYS A 400 7.07 13.34 -10.42
C CYS A 400 8.08 14.47 -10.13
N SER A 401 8.12 14.97 -8.90
CA SER A 401 9.13 15.96 -8.52
C SER A 401 10.51 15.34 -8.32
N THR A 402 10.57 14.10 -7.84
CA THR A 402 11.83 13.38 -7.60
C THR A 402 11.66 11.89 -7.92
N LEU A 403 12.57 11.34 -8.72
CA LEU A 403 12.45 9.95 -9.14
C LEU A 403 12.72 8.98 -7.98
N VAL A 404 13.83 9.17 -7.26
CA VAL A 404 14.24 8.27 -6.17
C VAL A 404 14.67 9.08 -4.95
N ASP A 405 14.09 8.80 -3.80
CA ASP A 405 14.51 9.34 -2.51
C ASP A 405 14.56 8.21 -1.47
N VAL A 406 15.76 7.68 -1.25
CA VAL A 406 16.01 6.61 -0.30
C VAL A 406 16.85 7.16 0.85
N SER A 407 16.30 7.09 2.07
CA SER A 407 16.93 7.48 3.32
C SER A 407 16.75 6.38 4.35
N ALA A 408 17.66 5.40 4.33
CA ALA A 408 17.63 4.26 5.25
C ALA A 408 18.42 4.54 6.55
N LEU A 409 18.66 3.50 7.35
CA LEU A 409 19.42 3.60 8.59
C LEU A 409 20.89 3.22 8.33
N PRO A 410 21.87 4.03 8.78
CA PRO A 410 23.28 3.68 8.61
C PRO A 410 23.65 2.37 9.34
N GLU A 411 23.02 2.07 10.49
CA GLU A 411 23.19 0.82 11.21
C GLU A 411 22.46 -0.38 10.56
N LYS A 412 21.47 -0.11 9.70
CA LYS A 412 20.66 -1.15 9.06
C LYS A 412 20.27 -0.70 7.63
N PRO A 413 21.22 -0.66 6.70
CA PRO A 413 20.98 -0.23 5.33
C PRO A 413 19.91 -1.07 4.62
N VAL A 414 19.18 -0.45 3.68
CA VAL A 414 18.30 -1.20 2.78
C VAL A 414 19.12 -2.14 1.89
N LYS A 415 18.61 -3.37 1.67
CA LYS A 415 19.39 -4.42 0.98
C LYS A 415 18.69 -4.98 -0.24
N ASN A 416 19.50 -5.43 -1.23
CA ASN A 416 19.05 -6.21 -2.38
C ASN A 416 17.83 -5.57 -3.06
N SER A 417 17.91 -4.29 -3.43
CA SER A 417 16.79 -3.59 -4.07
C SER A 417 17.10 -3.33 -5.54
N PHE A 418 16.06 -3.47 -6.36
CA PHE A 418 16.13 -3.32 -7.80
C PHE A 418 15.09 -2.32 -8.30
N PHE A 419 15.53 -1.36 -9.14
CA PHE A 419 14.66 -0.41 -9.81
C PHE A 419 15.07 -0.38 -11.30
N GLY A 420 14.25 -0.97 -12.17
CA GLY A 420 14.69 -1.24 -13.54
C GLY A 420 13.61 -1.19 -14.60
N ASN A 421 14.03 -1.09 -15.85
CA ASN A 421 13.18 -0.88 -17.02
C ASN A 421 12.13 0.22 -16.76
N VAL A 422 12.63 1.44 -16.50
CA VAL A 422 11.82 2.60 -16.10
C VAL A 422 11.91 3.69 -17.15
N LYS A 423 10.76 4.23 -17.54
CA LYS A 423 10.66 5.52 -18.24
C LYS A 423 10.10 6.54 -17.26
N ALA A 424 10.76 7.68 -17.10
CA ALA A 424 10.33 8.66 -16.13
C ALA A 424 10.48 10.10 -16.63
N HIS A 425 9.46 10.92 -16.38
CA HIS A 425 9.55 12.36 -16.42
C HIS A 425 9.64 12.89 -14.99
N CYS A 426 10.71 13.62 -14.63
CA CYS A 426 10.94 14.07 -13.27
C CYS A 426 11.72 15.40 -13.23
N ASP A 427 11.47 16.23 -12.19
CA ASP A 427 12.23 17.44 -11.99
C ASP A 427 13.64 17.13 -11.48
N ARG A 428 13.77 16.14 -10.60
CA ARG A 428 15.04 15.72 -9.98
C ARG A 428 15.20 14.21 -10.01
N ILE A 429 16.43 13.77 -10.16
CA ILE A 429 16.77 12.34 -10.10
C ILE A 429 16.75 11.85 -8.64
N GLY A 430 17.39 12.60 -7.73
CA GLY A 430 17.30 12.36 -6.29
C GLY A 430 18.53 11.73 -5.66
N LYS A 431 18.30 10.86 -4.65
CA LYS A 431 19.38 10.31 -3.81
C LYS A 431 19.10 8.89 -3.30
N ILE A 432 20.18 8.18 -2.97
CA ILE A 432 20.16 6.92 -2.23
C ILE A 432 21.14 7.03 -1.07
N CYS A 433 20.65 6.92 0.16
CA CYS A 433 21.43 6.94 1.38
C CYS A 433 21.26 5.64 2.17
N ASP A 434 22.39 5.01 2.57
CA ASP A 434 22.44 3.79 3.36
C ASP A 434 21.83 2.58 2.64
N ALA A 435 22.47 2.12 1.57
CA ALA A 435 22.04 0.98 0.79
C ALA A 435 23.16 -0.05 0.55
N THR A 436 22.80 -1.32 0.45
CA THR A 436 23.71 -2.40 0.06
C THR A 436 23.09 -3.23 -1.03
N LYS A 437 23.80 -3.44 -2.15
CA LYS A 437 23.30 -4.13 -3.36
C LYS A 437 22.01 -3.49 -3.89
N PHE A 438 22.04 -2.18 -4.07
CA PHE A 438 20.98 -1.45 -4.76
C PHE A 438 21.33 -1.36 -6.25
N SER A 439 20.42 -1.80 -7.10
CA SER A 439 20.64 -1.82 -8.56
C SER A 439 19.61 -0.96 -9.28
N MET A 440 20.08 -0.08 -10.17
CA MET A 440 19.25 0.60 -11.17
C MET A 440 19.67 0.13 -12.56
N LYS A 441 18.72 -0.38 -13.34
CA LYS A 441 19.03 -0.91 -14.67
C LYS A 441 18.00 -0.46 -15.70
N ASP A 442 18.48 0.00 -16.86
CA ASP A 442 17.66 0.44 -18.00
C ASP A 442 16.64 1.53 -17.58
N VAL A 443 17.14 2.59 -16.93
CA VAL A 443 16.34 3.73 -16.46
C VAL A 443 16.55 4.91 -17.42
N ARG A 444 15.48 5.30 -18.12
CA ARG A 444 15.46 6.42 -19.06
C ARG A 444 14.65 7.56 -18.48
N ILE A 445 15.28 8.71 -18.31
CA ILE A 445 14.63 9.87 -17.72
C ILE A 445 14.53 11.04 -18.70
N GLU A 446 13.49 11.82 -18.53
CA GLU A 446 13.35 13.16 -19.07
C GLU A 446 13.43 14.14 -17.89
N SER A 447 14.55 14.85 -17.77
CA SER A 447 14.83 15.74 -16.62
C SER A 447 15.86 16.80 -16.98
N CYS A 448 15.78 17.96 -16.33
CA CYS A 448 16.86 18.95 -16.32
C CYS A 448 17.99 18.58 -15.34
N ASP A 449 17.73 17.70 -14.37
CA ASP A 449 18.75 17.19 -13.45
C ASP A 449 19.57 16.07 -14.14
N THR A 450 20.87 16.07 -13.90
CA THR A 450 21.81 15.12 -14.50
C THR A 450 22.60 14.30 -13.48
N VAL A 451 22.25 14.47 -12.18
CA VAL A 451 23.06 13.92 -11.08
C VAL A 451 22.22 13.09 -10.13
N MET A 452 22.56 11.80 -10.02
CA MET A 452 22.10 10.92 -8.96
C MET A 452 23.09 10.93 -7.79
N ARG A 453 22.64 11.24 -6.59
CA ARG A 453 23.46 11.33 -5.38
C ARG A 453 23.41 10.06 -4.58
N ILE A 454 24.57 9.56 -4.16
CA ILE A 454 24.68 8.37 -3.32
C ILE A 454 25.53 8.65 -2.07
N ASP A 455 25.15 8.06 -0.94
CA ASP A 455 25.84 8.23 0.34
C ASP A 455 25.78 6.91 1.14
N ASN A 456 26.94 6.39 1.52
CA ASN A 456 27.05 5.10 2.22
C ASN A 456 26.33 3.95 1.47
N CYS A 457 26.76 3.71 0.23
CA CYS A 457 26.17 2.70 -0.67
C CYS A 457 27.22 1.67 -1.08
N ASP A 458 27.10 0.44 -0.58
CA ASP A 458 28.00 -0.65 -0.94
C ASP A 458 27.39 -1.58 -1.99
N TYR A 459 28.20 -2.06 -2.95
CA TYR A 459 27.79 -2.97 -4.02
C TYR A 459 26.62 -2.42 -4.86
N ALA A 460 26.53 -1.10 -5.02
CA ALA A 460 25.51 -0.49 -5.85
C ALA A 460 25.88 -0.57 -7.33
N SER A 461 24.88 -0.74 -8.20
CA SER A 461 25.08 -0.83 -9.64
C SER A 461 24.09 0.04 -10.41
N PHE A 462 24.60 0.72 -11.45
CA PHE A 462 23.86 1.63 -12.30
C PHE A 462 24.17 1.31 -13.76
N PHE A 463 23.26 0.61 -14.45
CA PHE A 463 23.41 0.19 -15.84
C PHE A 463 22.35 0.83 -16.73
N GLY A 464 22.75 1.38 -17.88
CA GLY A 464 21.80 1.96 -18.83
C GLY A 464 20.99 3.12 -18.26
N PHE A 465 21.58 3.90 -17.36
CA PHE A 465 20.91 5.05 -16.74
C PHE A 465 21.20 6.31 -17.58
N SER A 466 20.20 6.77 -18.33
CA SER A 466 20.33 7.82 -19.32
C SER A 466 19.28 8.92 -19.17
N ASN A 467 19.69 10.14 -19.50
CA ASN A 467 18.81 11.30 -19.57
C ASN A 467 18.57 11.67 -21.05
N VAL A 468 17.34 11.49 -21.49
CA VAL A 468 16.94 11.73 -22.88
C VAL A 468 16.97 13.22 -23.23
N THR A 469 16.61 14.10 -22.28
CA THR A 469 16.57 15.55 -22.48
C THR A 469 17.95 16.12 -22.80
N THR A 470 18.98 15.66 -22.09
CA THR A 470 20.35 16.16 -22.29
C THR A 470 21.16 15.31 -23.28
N GLY A 471 20.64 14.16 -23.71
CA GLY A 471 21.35 13.20 -24.56
C GLY A 471 22.61 12.62 -23.91
N SER A 472 22.71 12.67 -22.56
CA SER A 472 23.89 12.26 -21.80
C SER A 472 23.59 11.18 -20.78
N SER A 473 24.62 10.53 -20.28
CA SER A 473 24.53 9.64 -19.12
C SER A 473 24.22 10.45 -17.86
N VAL A 474 23.52 9.82 -16.91
CA VAL A 474 23.34 10.37 -15.57
C VAL A 474 24.64 10.21 -14.77
N LYS A 475 25.16 11.30 -14.21
CA LYS A 475 26.34 11.29 -13.34
C LYS A 475 25.97 10.70 -11.98
N ILE A 476 26.75 9.75 -11.50
CA ILE A 476 26.65 9.22 -10.13
C ILE A 476 27.64 9.97 -9.24
N GLU A 477 27.14 10.72 -8.26
CA GLU A 477 27.94 11.56 -7.37
C GLU A 477 27.90 11.01 -5.93
N LYS A 478 29.08 10.74 -5.37
CA LYS A 478 29.22 10.37 -3.96
C LYS A 478 29.19 11.63 -3.12
N THR A 479 28.24 11.72 -2.21
CA THR A 479 28.07 12.90 -1.35
C THR A 479 28.58 12.72 0.08
N GLY A 480 28.78 11.47 0.53
CA GLY A 480 29.33 11.13 1.84
C GLY A 480 29.40 9.62 2.05
N GLY A 481 29.93 9.23 3.20
CA GLY A 481 30.06 7.83 3.61
C GLY A 481 30.97 7.00 2.68
N GLU A 482 31.09 5.71 3.01
CA GLU A 482 31.80 4.77 2.16
C GLU A 482 30.87 4.24 1.07
N CYS A 483 31.36 4.24 -0.18
CA CYS A 483 30.66 3.64 -1.31
C CYS A 483 31.65 2.68 -1.98
N ARG A 484 31.67 1.43 -1.51
CA ARG A 484 32.57 0.39 -2.00
C ARG A 484 31.92 -0.43 -3.12
N TYR A 485 32.74 -0.90 -4.05
CA TYR A 485 32.32 -1.81 -5.13
C TYR A 485 31.16 -1.26 -5.96
N LEU A 486 31.26 0.02 -6.37
CA LEU A 486 30.30 0.62 -7.27
C LEU A 486 30.56 0.14 -8.71
N ASN A 487 29.49 -0.29 -9.37
CA ASN A 487 29.53 -0.60 -10.79
C ASN A 487 28.64 0.40 -11.54
N VAL A 488 29.28 1.29 -12.30
CA VAL A 488 28.60 2.35 -13.05
C VAL A 488 28.90 2.17 -14.53
N GLN A 489 27.89 1.78 -15.30
CA GLN A 489 27.95 1.65 -16.75
C GLN A 489 26.78 2.45 -17.36
N THR A 490 26.90 3.76 -17.29
CA THR A 490 25.94 4.67 -17.90
C THR A 490 26.39 4.94 -19.33
N TYR A 491 25.79 4.26 -20.29
CA TYR A 491 26.05 4.50 -21.70
C TYR A 491 25.26 5.72 -22.18
N PRO A 492 25.89 6.65 -22.94
CA PRO A 492 25.11 7.57 -23.73
C PRO A 492 24.25 6.75 -24.69
N LEU A 493 23.00 7.10 -24.89
CA LEU A 493 22.15 6.58 -25.95
C LEU A 493 22.64 7.15 -27.29
N VAL A 494 23.86 6.81 -27.68
CA VAL A 494 24.25 6.94 -29.08
C VAL A 494 23.59 5.76 -29.76
N PRO A 495 22.77 5.97 -30.81
CA PRO A 495 22.37 4.87 -31.65
C PRO A 495 23.66 4.25 -32.18
N VAL A 496 24.07 3.10 -31.67
CA VAL A 496 25.16 2.34 -32.25
C VAL A 496 24.59 1.85 -33.55
N ASN A 497 24.92 2.56 -34.61
CA ASN A 497 24.78 2.07 -35.97
C ASN A 497 25.78 0.93 -36.09
N TYR A 498 25.35 -0.30 -35.85
CA TYR A 498 26.09 -1.49 -36.14
C TYR A 498 26.23 -1.58 -37.67
N GLN A 499 27.13 -0.80 -38.24
CA GLN A 499 27.64 -1.14 -39.54
C GLN A 499 28.43 -2.43 -39.35
N SER A 500 28.07 -3.45 -40.11
CA SER A 500 28.80 -4.71 -40.14
C SER A 500 30.28 -4.41 -40.41
N ILE A 501 31.15 -4.68 -39.45
CA ILE A 501 32.59 -4.50 -39.58
C ILE A 501 33.07 -5.54 -40.57
N ARG A 502 33.76 -5.08 -41.58
CA ARG A 502 34.42 -5.97 -42.56
C ARG A 502 35.69 -6.54 -41.91
N PRO A 503 36.08 -7.78 -42.24
CA PRO A 503 37.34 -8.34 -41.78
C PRO A 503 38.50 -7.40 -42.13
N GLY A 504 39.27 -6.94 -41.14
CA GLY A 504 40.41 -6.02 -41.30
C GLY A 504 40.14 -4.57 -40.88
N GLU A 505 38.91 -4.19 -40.49
CA GLU A 505 38.63 -2.86 -39.91
C GLU A 505 39.06 -2.82 -38.44
N VAL A 506 39.70 -1.71 -38.06
CA VAL A 506 40.16 -1.46 -36.68
C VAL A 506 39.20 -0.53 -35.97
N TRP A 507 38.76 -0.92 -34.80
CA TRP A 507 37.93 -0.06 -33.97
C TRP A 507 38.77 1.04 -33.33
N LEU A 508 38.27 2.26 -33.35
CA LEU A 508 38.93 3.42 -32.75
C LEU A 508 38.11 3.91 -31.55
N ASP A 509 38.81 4.35 -30.50
CA ASP A 509 38.20 5.04 -29.37
C ASP A 509 37.77 6.47 -29.76
N THR A 510 37.21 7.21 -28.82
CA THR A 510 36.75 8.59 -29.03
C THR A 510 37.88 9.58 -29.32
N GLU A 511 39.15 9.18 -29.15
CA GLU A 511 40.36 9.94 -29.46
C GLU A 511 41.02 9.47 -30.79
N GLY A 512 40.41 8.52 -31.50
CA GLY A 512 40.90 7.99 -32.76
C GLY A 512 42.03 6.96 -32.63
N LYS A 513 42.23 6.35 -31.46
CA LYS A 513 43.22 5.29 -31.23
C LYS A 513 42.60 3.91 -31.40
N PRO A 514 43.36 2.94 -31.96
CA PRO A 514 42.89 1.56 -32.10
C PRO A 514 42.58 0.91 -30.75
N ILE A 515 41.35 0.36 -30.60
CA ILE A 515 40.96 -0.41 -29.44
C ILE A 515 41.58 -1.80 -29.54
N GLN A 516 42.48 -2.15 -28.62
CA GLN A 516 43.03 -3.50 -28.50
C GLN A 516 42.12 -4.33 -27.57
N ALA A 517 41.41 -5.28 -28.15
CA ALA A 517 40.62 -6.24 -27.35
C ALA A 517 41.56 -7.31 -26.79
N HIS A 518 41.77 -7.35 -25.50
CA HIS A 518 42.36 -8.49 -24.78
C HIS A 518 41.25 -9.41 -24.30
N GLY A 519 41.01 -10.50 -25.05
CA GLY A 519 40.02 -11.51 -24.71
C GLY A 519 38.60 -11.19 -25.20
N PHE A 520 37.77 -12.22 -25.35
CA PHE A 520 36.42 -12.17 -25.93
C PHE A 520 35.38 -11.47 -25.07
N GLN A 521 35.67 -10.30 -24.53
CA GLN A 521 34.67 -9.44 -23.93
C GLN A 521 34.77 -8.05 -24.53
N VAL A 522 33.96 -7.82 -25.57
CA VAL A 522 33.51 -6.48 -25.92
C VAL A 522 32.31 -6.20 -24.99
N THR A 523 32.59 -5.51 -23.91
CA THR A 523 31.53 -4.99 -23.04
C THR A 523 31.13 -3.59 -23.49
#